data_fdd9afcefb98df91428a62c1aa89a293
#
_entry.id   fdd9afcefb98df91428a62c1aa89a293
#
_cell.length_a   1.000
_cell.length_b   1.000
_cell.length_c   1.000
_cell.angle_alpha   90.00
_cell.angle_beta   90.00
_cell.angle_gamma   90.00
#
_symmetry.space_group_name_H-M   'P 1'
#
loop_
_entity.id
_entity.type
_entity.pdbx_description
1 polymer ?
#
loop_
_entity_poly.entity_id
_entity_poly.type
_entity_poly.pdbx_seq_one_letter_code
_entity_poly.pdbx_strand_id
1 'polypeptide(L)'
;NSDDGFGVRGYADIPLNESGDLSFHGSYALNSKNGFKPAARIQKDTGFGTFRFGYSQEESTDNDDNIWATKWPELEYFAPRLNLGTTGIYIDSRASWGRWAEDGVKTGTHKGFRTEITHVPIPLWTKANLRFFAGYRKDLYSTKDAQRRDPYSGVILNQGINDHLWTSFWYKKHNVSGYTPYRFDTLDKPRQKGFSVGYVLTPRDTVIFSLAQNLDNNDIATRN
;
A
#
# COMPACT_ATOMS: atom_id res chain seq x y z
N ASN A 1 -18.76 -20.81 5.46
CA ASN A 1 -19.53 -19.60 5.13
C ASN A 1 -18.55 -18.48 4.90
N SER A 2 -18.27 -18.13 3.63
CA SER A 2 -17.51 -16.91 3.36
C SER A 2 -18.50 -15.75 3.47
N ASP A 3 -18.34 -14.93 4.49
CA ASP A 3 -19.14 -13.71 4.70
C ASP A 3 -18.84 -12.60 3.66
N ASP A 4 -17.95 -12.85 2.69
CA ASP A 4 -17.40 -11.82 1.80
C ASP A 4 -18.28 -11.43 0.60
N GLY A 5 -19.39 -12.13 0.34
CA GLY A 5 -20.29 -11.83 -0.78
C GLY A 5 -19.63 -12.06 -2.16
N PHE A 6 -20.43 -11.88 -3.22
CA PHE A 6 -19.96 -11.90 -4.61
C PHE A 6 -19.38 -10.54 -5.00
N GLY A 7 -18.23 -10.52 -5.69
CA GLY A 7 -17.61 -9.29 -6.12
C GLY A 7 -17.09 -9.34 -7.57
N VAL A 8 -17.17 -8.21 -8.26
CA VAL A 8 -16.61 -7.99 -9.59
C VAL A 8 -15.62 -6.82 -9.54
N ARG A 9 -14.47 -6.99 -10.21
CA ARG A 9 -13.47 -5.92 -10.35
C ARG A 9 -13.13 -5.74 -11.81
N GLY A 10 -12.92 -4.50 -12.21
CA GLY A 10 -12.42 -4.14 -13.52
C GLY A 10 -11.39 -3.04 -13.44
N TYR A 11 -10.52 -2.99 -14.43
CA TYR A 11 -9.53 -1.92 -14.57
C TYR A 11 -9.33 -1.59 -16.05
N ALA A 12 -8.86 -0.36 -16.31
CA ALA A 12 -8.46 0.10 -17.64
C ALA A 12 -7.20 0.95 -17.48
N ASP A 13 -6.21 0.68 -18.34
CA ASP A 13 -4.98 1.44 -18.46
C ASP A 13 -4.86 1.93 -19.90
N ILE A 14 -4.95 3.24 -20.11
CA ILE A 14 -5.04 3.85 -21.44
C ILE A 14 -3.91 4.86 -21.59
N PRO A 15 -2.94 4.66 -22.49
CA PRO A 15 -2.00 5.71 -22.85
C PRO A 15 -2.77 6.85 -23.53
N LEU A 16 -2.51 8.09 -23.10
CA LEU A 16 -3.16 9.30 -23.63
C LEU A 16 -2.28 10.02 -24.67
N ASN A 17 -1.03 9.59 -24.84
CA ASN A 17 -0.12 10.10 -25.84
C ASN A 17 0.79 8.98 -26.41
N GLU A 18 1.44 9.25 -27.53
CA GLU A 18 2.27 8.27 -28.24
C GLU A 18 3.51 7.84 -27.45
N SER A 19 4.07 8.72 -26.64
CA SER A 19 5.23 8.41 -25.78
C SER A 19 4.86 7.52 -24.57
N GLY A 20 3.57 7.36 -24.26
CA GLY A 20 3.09 6.57 -23.12
C GLY A 20 3.38 7.18 -21.74
N ASP A 21 3.98 8.38 -21.69
CA ASP A 21 4.33 9.07 -20.45
C ASP A 21 3.13 9.81 -19.80
N LEU A 22 2.02 9.91 -20.53
CA LEU A 22 0.72 10.35 -20.02
C LEU A 22 -0.29 9.22 -20.17
N SER A 23 -0.89 8.79 -19.07
CA SER A 23 -1.82 7.67 -19.05
C SER A 23 -3.03 7.95 -18.16
N PHE A 24 -4.14 7.30 -18.48
CA PHE A 24 -5.33 7.22 -17.66
C PHE A 24 -5.44 5.83 -17.04
N HIS A 25 -5.69 5.78 -15.74
CA HIS A 25 -5.93 4.54 -15.00
C HIS A 25 -7.31 4.61 -14.36
N GLY A 26 -8.18 3.71 -14.80
CA GLY A 26 -9.51 3.54 -14.23
C GLY A 26 -9.62 2.20 -13.53
N SER A 27 -10.28 2.14 -12.40
CA SER A 27 -10.63 0.89 -11.76
C SER A 27 -11.97 0.97 -11.05
N TYR A 28 -12.64 -0.16 -10.92
CA TYR A 28 -13.82 -0.26 -10.10
C TYR A 28 -13.84 -1.62 -9.38
N ALA A 29 -14.45 -1.64 -8.22
CA ALA A 29 -14.81 -2.87 -7.53
C ALA A 29 -16.28 -2.75 -7.10
N LEU A 30 -17.05 -3.79 -7.40
CA LEU A 30 -18.42 -3.94 -6.94
C LEU A 30 -18.49 -5.17 -6.04
N ASN A 31 -19.05 -5.04 -4.87
CA ASN A 31 -19.27 -6.14 -3.95
C ASN A 31 -20.71 -6.12 -3.50
N SER A 32 -21.37 -7.28 -3.47
CA SER A 32 -22.79 -7.39 -3.10
C SER A 32 -23.12 -6.92 -1.68
N LYS A 33 -22.11 -6.89 -0.79
CA LYS A 33 -22.24 -6.38 0.59
C LYS A 33 -21.70 -4.96 0.74
N ASN A 34 -20.63 -4.63 0.02
CA ASN A 34 -19.82 -3.45 0.28
C ASN A 34 -19.95 -2.36 -0.80
N GLY A 35 -20.89 -2.50 -1.73
CA GLY A 35 -21.20 -1.47 -2.71
C GLY A 35 -20.11 -1.28 -3.80
N PHE A 36 -20.07 -0.07 -4.39
CA PHE A 36 -19.27 0.26 -5.56
C PHE A 36 -18.08 1.15 -5.18
N LYS A 37 -16.87 0.74 -5.53
CA LYS A 37 -15.61 1.45 -5.27
C LYS A 37 -14.93 1.89 -6.57
N PRO A 38 -15.25 3.07 -7.10
CA PRO A 38 -14.60 3.60 -8.28
C PRO A 38 -13.28 4.29 -7.92
N ALA A 39 -12.32 4.23 -8.86
CA ALA A 39 -11.13 5.08 -8.85
C ALA A 39 -10.77 5.48 -10.29
N ALA A 40 -10.36 6.73 -10.47
CA ALA A 40 -9.89 7.25 -11.74
C ALA A 40 -8.68 8.16 -11.51
N ARG A 41 -7.61 7.97 -12.28
CA ARG A 41 -6.36 8.73 -12.15
C ARG A 41 -5.80 9.06 -13.51
N ILE A 42 -5.20 10.24 -13.63
CA ILE A 42 -4.30 10.60 -14.72
C ILE A 42 -2.89 10.55 -14.15
N GLN A 43 -1.98 9.88 -14.83
CA GLN A 43 -0.58 9.80 -14.47
C GLN A 43 0.25 10.46 -15.55
N LYS A 44 1.23 11.27 -15.13
CA LYS A 44 2.27 11.87 -15.98
C LYS A 44 3.64 11.48 -15.43
N ASP A 45 4.41 10.76 -16.25
CA ASP A 45 5.80 10.48 -15.99
C ASP A 45 6.67 11.59 -16.57
N THR A 46 7.65 12.03 -15.80
CA THR A 46 8.59 13.10 -16.16
C THR A 46 10.02 12.69 -15.80
N GLY A 47 11.03 13.38 -16.30
CA GLY A 47 12.42 13.12 -15.94
C GLY A 47 12.76 13.34 -14.46
N PHE A 48 11.90 14.02 -13.71
CA PHE A 48 12.07 14.30 -12.28
C PHE A 48 11.03 13.63 -11.39
N GLY A 49 10.20 12.71 -11.94
CA GLY A 49 9.27 11.90 -11.16
C GLY A 49 7.92 11.71 -11.82
N THR A 50 7.05 10.97 -11.13
CA THR A 50 5.71 10.65 -11.56
C THR A 50 4.69 11.47 -10.78
N PHE A 51 3.81 12.15 -11.48
CA PHE A 51 2.64 12.84 -10.92
C PHE A 51 1.39 12.01 -11.17
N ARG A 52 0.53 11.89 -10.16
CA ARG A 52 -0.80 11.31 -10.29
C ARG A 52 -1.84 12.28 -9.77
N PHE A 53 -2.88 12.45 -10.52
CA PHE A 53 -4.04 13.26 -10.13
C PHE A 53 -5.31 12.44 -10.32
N GLY A 54 -6.15 12.35 -9.29
CA GLY A 54 -7.31 11.50 -9.42
C GLY A 54 -8.32 11.58 -8.29
N TYR A 55 -9.25 10.66 -8.40
CA TYR A 55 -10.35 10.38 -7.49
C TYR A 55 -10.27 8.94 -7.05
N SER A 56 -10.57 8.67 -5.79
CA SER A 56 -10.86 7.33 -5.32
C SER A 56 -11.94 7.36 -4.23
N GLN A 57 -12.72 6.30 -4.19
CA GLN A 57 -13.67 6.02 -3.13
C GLN A 57 -13.30 4.68 -2.50
N GLU A 58 -13.19 4.66 -1.20
CA GLU A 58 -12.87 3.48 -0.42
C GLU A 58 -13.96 3.26 0.62
N GLU A 59 -14.25 2.01 0.92
CA GLU A 59 -15.10 1.64 2.02
C GLU A 59 -14.22 1.23 3.21
N SER A 60 -14.57 1.73 4.37
CA SER A 60 -14.02 1.25 5.64
C SER A 60 -14.89 0.10 6.14
N THR A 61 -14.31 -1.09 6.31
CA THR A 61 -14.98 -2.28 6.81
C THR A 61 -14.78 -2.43 8.32
N ASP A 62 -15.03 -1.38 9.09
CA ASP A 62 -14.95 -1.46 10.53
C ASP A 62 -16.37 -1.59 11.12
N ASN A 63 -16.66 -2.76 11.73
CA ASN A 63 -17.83 -3.05 12.56
C ASN A 63 -19.20 -2.62 12.01
N ASP A 64 -19.78 -3.44 11.12
CA ASP A 64 -21.20 -3.41 10.69
C ASP A 64 -21.73 -2.12 10.01
N ASP A 65 -21.00 -1.02 10.08
CA ASP A 65 -21.32 0.23 9.40
C ASP A 65 -20.46 0.40 8.14
N ASN A 66 -21.10 0.38 6.98
CA ASN A 66 -20.44 0.66 5.70
C ASN A 66 -20.10 2.16 5.60
N ILE A 67 -18.92 2.53 6.06
CA ILE A 67 -18.46 3.93 6.03
C ILE A 67 -17.74 4.19 4.71
N TRP A 68 -18.28 5.10 3.91
CA TRP A 68 -17.65 5.53 2.67
C TRP A 68 -16.64 6.65 2.90
N ALA A 69 -15.44 6.45 2.36
CA ALA A 69 -14.41 7.47 2.32
C ALA A 69 -14.11 7.89 0.89
N THR A 70 -13.99 9.17 0.65
CA THR A 70 -13.65 9.73 -0.66
C THR A 70 -12.39 10.59 -0.59
N LYS A 71 -11.57 10.48 -1.65
CA LYS A 71 -10.38 11.32 -1.86
C LYS A 71 -10.55 12.05 -3.19
N TRP A 72 -10.86 13.34 -3.14
CA TRP A 72 -11.06 14.16 -4.33
C TRP A 72 -10.94 15.66 -4.05
N PRO A 73 -10.12 16.39 -4.82
CA PRO A 73 -9.05 15.86 -5.67
C PRO A 73 -7.91 15.27 -4.85
N GLU A 74 -7.15 14.33 -5.42
CA GLU A 74 -5.92 13.81 -4.84
C GLU A 74 -4.78 13.98 -5.84
N LEU A 75 -3.72 14.64 -5.42
CA LEU A 75 -2.46 14.79 -6.15
C LEU A 75 -1.38 14.03 -5.40
N GLU A 76 -0.69 13.14 -6.10
CA GLU A 76 0.47 12.41 -5.59
C GLU A 76 1.69 12.73 -6.47
N TYR A 77 2.83 12.83 -5.84
CA TYR A 77 4.14 12.92 -6.50
C TYR A 77 5.03 11.80 -5.99
N PHE A 78 5.61 11.04 -6.90
CA PHE A 78 6.59 10.00 -6.64
C PHE A 78 7.93 10.49 -7.17
N ALA A 79 8.88 10.76 -6.28
CA ALA A 79 10.23 11.14 -6.68
C ALA A 79 10.94 9.97 -7.37
N PRO A 80 11.85 10.24 -8.31
CA PRO A 80 12.73 9.22 -8.84
C PRO A 80 13.48 8.53 -7.70
N ARG A 81 13.68 7.23 -7.85
CA ARG A 81 14.50 6.47 -6.90
C ARG A 81 15.92 7.03 -6.84
N LEU A 82 16.34 7.43 -5.66
CA LEU A 82 17.69 7.87 -5.41
C LEU A 82 18.56 6.68 -4.99
N ASN A 83 19.57 6.35 -5.81
CA ASN A 83 20.56 5.34 -5.47
C ASN A 83 21.75 6.01 -4.80
N LEU A 84 22.19 5.51 -3.64
CA LEU A 84 23.33 6.04 -2.91
C LEU A 84 24.64 5.40 -3.41
N GLY A 85 25.03 5.73 -4.62
CA GLY A 85 26.23 5.22 -5.25
C GLY A 85 26.25 3.70 -5.38
N THR A 86 27.36 3.06 -5.00
CA THR A 86 27.57 1.61 -5.07
C THR A 86 27.18 0.88 -3.77
N THR A 87 26.61 1.55 -2.81
CA THR A 87 26.28 0.97 -1.49
C THR A 87 25.16 -0.06 -1.53
N GLY A 88 24.39 -0.14 -2.62
CA GLY A 88 23.19 -0.95 -2.71
C GLY A 88 22.01 -0.38 -1.92
N ILE A 89 22.12 0.85 -1.41
CA ILE A 89 21.04 1.54 -0.71
C ILE A 89 20.31 2.46 -1.70
N TYR A 90 18.98 2.43 -1.64
CA TYR A 90 18.14 3.35 -2.40
C TYR A 90 17.05 3.96 -1.52
N ILE A 91 16.62 5.14 -1.94
CA ILE A 91 15.58 5.91 -1.26
C ILE A 91 14.42 6.13 -2.23
N ASP A 92 13.23 5.74 -1.80
CA ASP A 92 11.97 6.04 -2.46
C ASP A 92 11.23 7.09 -1.64
N SER A 93 10.72 8.14 -2.30
CA SER A 93 9.98 9.21 -1.62
C SER A 93 8.71 9.56 -2.38
N ARG A 94 7.67 9.89 -1.63
CA ARG A 94 6.41 10.40 -2.20
C ARG A 94 5.82 11.48 -1.34
N ALA A 95 5.10 12.38 -1.99
CA ALA A 95 4.27 13.38 -1.34
C ALA A 95 2.83 13.26 -1.87
N SER A 96 1.85 13.61 -1.05
CA SER A 96 0.45 13.65 -1.44
C SER A 96 -0.24 14.89 -0.89
N TRP A 97 -1.22 15.37 -1.64
CA TRP A 97 -2.13 16.43 -1.23
C TRP A 97 -3.51 16.11 -1.78
N GLY A 98 -4.54 16.33 -0.97
CA GLY A 98 -5.89 16.08 -1.41
C GLY A 98 -6.95 16.55 -0.43
N ARG A 99 -8.20 16.44 -0.83
CA ARG A 99 -9.36 16.59 0.05
C ARG A 99 -9.92 15.21 0.35
N TRP A 100 -10.06 14.93 1.62
CA TRP A 100 -10.56 13.66 2.13
C TRP A 100 -11.86 13.87 2.88
N ALA A 101 -12.81 12.98 2.65
CA ALA A 101 -14.09 12.95 3.33
C ALA A 101 -14.40 11.51 3.73
N GLU A 102 -15.04 11.34 4.87
CA GLU A 102 -15.54 10.06 5.40
C GLU A 102 -16.88 10.34 6.07
N ASP A 103 -17.81 9.39 6.01
CA ASP A 103 -19.09 9.52 6.67
C ASP A 103 -18.92 9.77 8.18
N GLY A 104 -19.63 10.78 8.68
CA GLY A 104 -19.50 11.22 10.07
C GLY A 104 -18.26 12.07 10.37
N VAL A 105 -17.36 12.28 9.41
CA VAL A 105 -16.17 13.12 9.55
C VAL A 105 -16.23 14.32 8.61
N LYS A 106 -15.94 15.51 9.16
CA LYS A 106 -15.87 16.73 8.35
C LYS A 106 -14.81 16.61 7.26
N THR A 107 -15.19 16.92 6.01
CA THR A 107 -14.25 17.01 4.89
C THR A 107 -13.09 17.95 5.22
N GLY A 108 -11.88 17.49 4.96
CA GLY A 108 -10.67 18.27 5.21
C GLY A 108 -9.59 18.06 4.16
N THR A 109 -8.56 18.89 4.24
CA THR A 109 -7.36 18.73 3.41
C THR A 109 -6.39 17.76 4.10
N HIS A 110 -5.86 16.82 3.33
CA HIS A 110 -4.76 15.94 3.71
C HIS A 110 -3.48 16.37 2.99
N LYS A 111 -2.36 16.36 3.71
CA LYS A 111 -1.01 16.48 3.15
C LYS A 111 -0.17 15.35 3.72
N GLY A 112 0.39 14.53 2.85
CA GLY A 112 1.20 13.38 3.23
C GLY A 112 2.61 13.47 2.66
N PHE A 113 3.56 12.96 3.42
CA PHE A 113 4.93 12.71 2.98
C PHE A 113 5.35 11.33 3.47
N ARG A 114 5.99 10.56 2.61
CA ARG A 114 6.61 9.28 2.97
C ARG A 114 7.97 9.17 2.31
N THR A 115 8.94 8.67 3.06
CA THR A 115 10.23 8.24 2.52
C THR A 115 10.57 6.85 3.06
N GLU A 116 11.24 6.06 2.25
CA GLU A 116 11.68 4.71 2.62
C GLU A 116 13.10 4.48 2.11
N ILE A 117 13.97 4.05 2.98
CA ILE A 117 15.33 3.62 2.69
C ILE A 117 15.32 2.10 2.66
N THR A 118 15.82 1.53 1.58
CA THR A 118 15.88 0.08 1.39
C THR A 118 17.25 -0.30 0.87
N HIS A 119 17.78 -1.40 1.35
CA HIS A 119 18.98 -2.02 0.78
C HIS A 119 18.55 -3.02 -0.30
N VAL A 120 19.32 -3.13 -1.40
CA VAL A 120 19.15 -4.24 -2.35
C VAL A 120 19.19 -5.57 -1.61
N PRO A 121 18.47 -6.60 -2.08
CA PRO A 121 18.47 -7.87 -1.41
C PRO A 121 19.90 -8.42 -1.22
N ILE A 122 20.28 -8.71 0.02
CA ILE A 122 21.58 -9.27 0.39
C ILE A 122 21.51 -10.79 0.19
N PRO A 123 22.29 -11.39 -0.71
CA PRO A 123 22.32 -12.83 -0.84
C PRO A 123 22.95 -13.44 0.42
N LEU A 124 22.29 -14.45 1.00
CA LEU A 124 22.78 -15.17 2.17
C LEU A 124 23.39 -16.52 1.77
N TRP A 125 22.61 -17.32 1.03
CA TRP A 125 23.02 -18.61 0.46
C TRP A 125 22.19 -18.87 -0.82
N THR A 126 22.33 -20.02 -1.43
CA THR A 126 21.66 -20.35 -2.70
C THR A 126 20.16 -20.10 -2.62
N LYS A 127 19.66 -19.22 -3.51
CA LYS A 127 18.25 -18.79 -3.62
C LYS A 127 17.69 -18.12 -2.37
N ALA A 128 18.52 -17.70 -1.40
CA ALA A 128 18.10 -16.94 -0.23
C ALA A 128 18.59 -15.51 -0.29
N ASN A 129 17.72 -14.57 0.08
CA ASN A 129 18.08 -13.17 0.21
C ASN A 129 17.36 -12.51 1.38
N LEU A 130 18.02 -11.52 1.95
CA LEU A 130 17.56 -10.72 3.07
C LEU A 130 17.41 -9.26 2.61
N ARG A 131 16.30 -8.62 2.90
CA ARG A 131 16.06 -7.22 2.63
C ARG A 131 15.64 -6.50 3.91
N PHE A 132 16.32 -5.39 4.18
CA PHE A 132 15.95 -4.45 5.24
C PHE A 132 15.33 -3.21 4.62
N PHE A 133 14.39 -2.63 5.35
CA PHE A 133 13.85 -1.32 5.02
C PHE A 133 13.54 -0.54 6.29
N ALA A 134 13.66 0.77 6.21
CA ALA A 134 13.22 1.70 7.23
C ALA A 134 12.59 2.93 6.55
N GLY A 135 11.56 3.49 7.13
CA GLY A 135 10.89 4.62 6.53
C GLY A 135 10.25 5.53 7.57
N TYR A 136 9.77 6.64 7.05
CA TYR A 136 9.05 7.63 7.80
C TYR A 136 7.86 8.14 6.99
N ARG A 137 6.71 8.20 7.63
CA ARG A 137 5.50 8.82 7.09
C ARG A 137 5.05 9.95 8.03
N LYS A 138 4.64 11.07 7.43
CA LYS A 138 4.00 12.18 8.13
C LYS A 138 2.76 12.59 7.38
N ASP A 139 1.65 12.68 8.09
CA ASP A 139 0.37 13.13 7.57
C ASP A 139 -0.10 14.34 8.39
N LEU A 140 -0.64 15.32 7.71
CA LEU A 140 -1.25 16.52 8.26
C LEU A 140 -2.68 16.62 7.75
N TYR A 141 -3.62 16.83 8.64
CA TYR A 141 -5.04 16.93 8.33
C TYR A 141 -5.56 18.28 8.82
N SER A 142 -6.28 19.01 7.97
CA SER A 142 -6.96 20.25 8.39
C SER A 142 -8.17 19.99 9.29
N THR A 143 -8.68 18.77 9.28
CA THR A 143 -9.74 18.33 10.17
C THR A 143 -9.17 18.12 11.56
N LYS A 144 -9.67 18.89 12.55
CA LYS A 144 -9.21 18.86 13.95
C LYS A 144 -7.72 19.17 14.13
N ASP A 145 -7.07 19.83 13.16
CA ASP A 145 -5.61 20.11 13.16
C ASP A 145 -4.77 18.86 13.49
N ALA A 146 -5.25 17.70 13.03
CA ALA A 146 -4.67 16.42 13.35
C ALA A 146 -3.36 16.20 12.60
N GLN A 147 -2.45 15.48 13.21
CA GLN A 147 -1.23 15.01 12.57
C GLN A 147 -0.89 13.59 13.02
N ARG A 148 -0.31 12.84 12.10
CA ARG A 148 0.26 11.53 12.37
C ARG A 148 1.72 11.49 11.92
N ARG A 149 2.56 10.84 12.71
CA ARG A 149 3.94 10.50 12.38
C ARG A 149 4.12 9.01 12.57
N ASP A 150 4.73 8.36 11.63
CA ASP A 150 4.89 6.92 11.61
C ASP A 150 6.30 6.55 11.09
N PRO A 151 7.33 6.56 11.96
CA PRO A 151 8.56 5.85 11.66
C PRO A 151 8.29 4.35 11.68
N TYR A 152 8.77 3.64 10.67
CA TYR A 152 8.60 2.21 10.54
C TYR A 152 9.87 1.54 10.04
N SER A 153 10.00 0.25 10.33
CA SER A 153 11.09 -0.56 9.84
C SER A 153 10.65 -2.00 9.65
N GLY A 154 11.43 -2.75 8.90
CA GLY A 154 11.14 -4.16 8.70
C GLY A 154 12.26 -4.92 8.03
N VAL A 155 12.06 -6.22 7.99
CA VAL A 155 12.97 -7.19 7.39
C VAL A 155 12.15 -8.23 6.63
N ILE A 156 12.67 -8.66 5.49
CA ILE A 156 12.08 -9.70 4.65
C ILE A 156 13.19 -10.69 4.30
N LEU A 157 12.97 -11.95 4.62
CA LEU A 157 13.79 -13.08 4.22
C LEU A 157 13.03 -13.87 3.16
N ASN A 158 13.57 -13.97 1.97
CA ASN A 158 13.03 -14.80 0.91
C ASN A 158 13.94 -16.00 0.70
N GLN A 159 13.34 -17.17 0.52
CA GLN A 159 14.04 -18.43 0.22
C GLN A 159 13.34 -19.15 -0.93
N GLY A 160 14.02 -19.29 -2.05
CA GLY A 160 13.66 -20.23 -3.10
C GLY A 160 14.07 -21.64 -2.69
N ILE A 161 13.13 -22.58 -2.65
CA ILE A 161 13.42 -23.98 -2.33
C ILE A 161 13.81 -24.72 -3.62
N ASN A 162 13.03 -24.49 -4.69
CA ASN A 162 13.33 -24.95 -6.02
C ASN A 162 12.82 -23.91 -7.04
N ASP A 163 12.67 -24.25 -8.32
CA ASP A 163 12.24 -23.33 -9.38
C ASP A 163 10.74 -23.02 -9.32
N HIS A 164 9.98 -23.83 -8.60
CA HIS A 164 8.53 -23.69 -8.46
C HIS A 164 8.10 -23.27 -7.06
N LEU A 165 8.89 -23.53 -6.03
CA LEU A 165 8.51 -23.32 -4.63
C LEU A 165 9.41 -22.27 -3.98
N TRP A 166 8.78 -21.27 -3.37
CA TRP A 166 9.47 -20.25 -2.58
C TRP A 166 8.74 -19.97 -1.27
N THR A 167 9.48 -19.44 -0.30
CA THR A 167 8.95 -18.98 0.99
C THR A 167 9.43 -17.56 1.26
N SER A 168 8.65 -16.83 2.03
CA SER A 168 8.99 -15.48 2.49
C SER A 168 8.59 -15.34 3.95
N PHE A 169 9.53 -14.89 4.78
CA PHE A 169 9.28 -14.48 6.16
C PHE A 169 9.47 -12.97 6.23
N TRP A 170 8.58 -12.29 6.95
CA TRP A 170 8.70 -10.85 7.12
C TRP A 170 8.31 -10.42 8.53
N TYR A 171 8.94 -9.35 8.96
CA TYR A 171 8.59 -8.62 10.17
C TYR A 171 8.52 -7.14 9.84
N LYS A 172 7.51 -6.46 10.37
CA LYS A 172 7.31 -5.02 10.21
C LYS A 172 6.87 -4.41 11.53
N LYS A 173 7.45 -3.26 11.87
CA LYS A 173 7.10 -2.48 13.05
C LYS A 173 6.85 -1.04 12.63
N HIS A 174 5.73 -0.50 13.09
CA HIS A 174 5.37 0.91 13.05
C HIS A 174 5.46 1.50 14.45
N ASN A 175 5.85 2.75 14.57
CA ASN A 175 5.88 3.48 15.83
C ASN A 175 5.07 4.78 15.69
N VAL A 176 3.76 4.62 15.59
CA VAL A 176 2.81 5.68 15.30
C VAL A 176 2.68 6.63 16.48
N SER A 177 2.76 7.93 16.23
CA SER A 177 2.46 9.00 17.16
C SER A 177 1.50 10.02 16.52
N GLY A 178 0.66 10.65 17.36
CA GLY A 178 -0.45 11.44 16.87
C GLY A 178 -1.63 10.59 16.41
N TYR A 179 -2.54 11.17 15.66
CA TYR A 179 -3.74 10.48 15.19
C TYR A 179 -4.19 10.96 13.81
N THR A 180 -5.05 10.17 13.18
CA THR A 180 -5.81 10.51 11.98
C THR A 180 -7.28 10.73 12.36
N PRO A 181 -7.96 11.74 11.79
CA PRO A 181 -9.39 11.89 12.00
C PRO A 181 -10.24 10.90 11.19
N TYR A 182 -9.62 10.15 10.26
CA TYR A 182 -10.28 9.24 9.34
C TYR A 182 -10.03 7.79 9.73
N ARG A 183 -11.09 6.98 9.85
CA ARG A 183 -11.01 5.56 10.24
C ARG A 183 -10.28 4.73 9.18
N PHE A 184 -10.57 4.98 7.89
CA PHE A 184 -9.92 4.26 6.78
C PHE A 184 -8.40 4.45 6.73
N ASP A 185 -7.85 5.44 7.44
CA ASP A 185 -6.41 5.72 7.48
C ASP A 185 -5.78 5.32 8.84
N THR A 186 -6.51 4.66 9.72
CA THR A 186 -5.96 4.12 10.96
C THR A 186 -4.98 2.98 10.70
N LEU A 187 -4.02 2.80 11.59
CA LEU A 187 -3.09 1.69 11.55
C LEU A 187 -3.34 0.79 12.76
N ASP A 188 -4.17 -0.23 12.56
CA ASP A 188 -4.62 -1.11 13.65
C ASP A 188 -3.59 -2.16 14.05
N LYS A 189 -2.56 -2.36 13.23
CA LYS A 189 -1.57 -3.43 13.39
C LYS A 189 -0.15 -2.89 13.34
N PRO A 190 0.31 -2.21 14.40
CA PRO A 190 1.62 -1.55 14.39
C PRO A 190 2.80 -2.54 14.39
N ARG A 191 2.62 -3.77 14.90
CA ARG A 191 3.66 -4.80 14.84
C ARG A 191 3.10 -6.07 14.22
N GLN A 192 3.70 -6.48 13.12
CA GLN A 192 3.28 -7.65 12.38
C GLN A 192 4.47 -8.53 12.01
N LYS A 193 4.26 -9.82 12.02
CA LYS A 193 5.11 -10.80 11.34
C LYS A 193 4.27 -11.68 10.44
N GLY A 194 4.87 -12.25 9.44
CA GLY A 194 4.15 -13.13 8.54
C GLY A 194 5.07 -14.08 7.81
N PHE A 195 4.41 -15.03 7.20
CA PHE A 195 5.00 -16.07 6.40
C PHE A 195 4.15 -16.29 5.16
N SER A 196 4.80 -16.48 4.03
CA SER A 196 4.14 -16.81 2.77
C SER A 196 4.86 -17.98 2.11
N VAL A 197 4.06 -18.82 1.47
CA VAL A 197 4.54 -19.90 0.58
C VAL A 197 3.89 -19.69 -0.77
N GLY A 198 4.68 -19.66 -1.82
CA GLY A 198 4.19 -19.60 -3.18
C GLY A 198 4.65 -20.80 -3.99
N TYR A 199 3.73 -21.37 -4.77
CA TYR A 199 4.00 -22.45 -5.69
C TYR A 199 3.58 -22.07 -7.10
N VAL A 200 4.53 -22.09 -8.03
CA VAL A 200 4.32 -21.82 -9.45
C VAL A 200 3.79 -23.08 -10.13
N LEU A 201 2.52 -23.11 -10.46
CA LEU A 201 1.86 -24.22 -11.18
C LEU A 201 2.22 -24.22 -12.65
N THR A 202 2.14 -23.03 -13.27
CA THR A 202 2.48 -22.80 -14.68
C THR A 202 3.22 -21.45 -14.77
N PRO A 203 3.82 -21.08 -15.91
CA PRO A 203 4.40 -19.74 -16.10
C PRO A 203 3.42 -18.58 -15.89
N ARG A 204 2.09 -18.88 -15.87
CA ARG A 204 1.03 -17.87 -15.68
C ARG A 204 0.30 -17.99 -14.36
N ASP A 205 0.40 -19.14 -13.69
CA ASP A 205 -0.42 -19.44 -12.50
C ASP A 205 0.48 -19.72 -11.30
N THR A 206 0.24 -18.99 -10.22
CA THR A 206 0.93 -19.18 -8.93
C THR A 206 -0.12 -19.24 -7.81
N VAL A 207 0.00 -20.23 -6.95
CA VAL A 207 -0.78 -20.32 -5.72
C VAL A 207 0.07 -19.76 -4.59
N ILE A 208 -0.49 -18.85 -3.81
CA ILE A 208 0.17 -18.23 -2.66
C ILE A 208 -0.70 -18.44 -1.42
N PHE A 209 -0.10 -19.03 -0.41
CA PHE A 209 -0.66 -19.08 0.94
C PHE A 209 0.10 -18.11 1.83
N SER A 210 -0.61 -17.31 2.63
CA SER A 210 -0.01 -16.34 3.52
C SER A 210 -0.67 -16.35 4.89
N LEU A 211 0.17 -16.29 5.93
CA LEU A 211 -0.24 -16.08 7.32
C LEU A 211 0.40 -14.79 7.82
N ALA A 212 -0.38 -13.99 8.52
CA ALA A 212 0.12 -12.81 9.21
C ALA A 212 -0.39 -12.81 10.65
N GLN A 213 0.49 -12.50 11.60
CA GLN A 213 0.16 -12.35 13.00
C GLN A 213 0.35 -10.90 13.42
N ASN A 214 -0.68 -10.32 14.03
CA ASN A 214 -0.55 -9.07 14.77
C ASN A 214 0.08 -9.39 16.14
N LEU A 215 1.18 -8.75 16.48
CA LEU A 215 1.92 -9.01 17.73
C LEU A 215 1.40 -8.17 18.92
N ASP A 216 0.50 -7.24 18.67
CA ASP A 216 -0.07 -6.38 19.73
C ASP A 216 -1.29 -7.00 20.41
N ASN A 217 -2.08 -7.79 19.66
CA ASN A 217 -3.26 -8.48 20.18
C ASN A 217 -3.32 -9.99 19.86
N ASN A 218 -2.22 -10.55 19.34
CA ASN A 218 -2.10 -11.97 18.95
C ASN A 218 -3.08 -12.47 17.88
N ASP A 219 -3.76 -11.59 17.17
CA ASP A 219 -4.65 -11.99 16.10
C ASP A 219 -3.88 -12.57 14.90
N ILE A 220 -4.37 -13.68 14.38
CA ILE A 220 -3.82 -14.33 13.19
C ILE A 220 -4.79 -14.12 12.04
N ALA A 221 -4.30 -13.49 10.97
CA ALA A 221 -5.03 -13.35 9.71
C ALA A 221 -4.45 -14.32 8.66
N THR A 222 -5.33 -15.13 8.06
CA THR A 222 -5.00 -15.96 6.90
C THR A 222 -5.43 -15.24 5.63
N ARG A 223 -4.60 -15.25 4.60
CA ARG A 223 -4.94 -14.75 3.27
C ARG A 223 -4.58 -15.82 2.25
N ASN A 224 -5.59 -16.32 1.58
CA ASN A 224 -5.48 -17.26 0.46
C ASN A 224 -5.49 -16.54 -0.86
#